data_73b6d2d9e4d07ac3b99b3c2f756fda60
#
_entry.id   73b6d2d9e4d07ac3b99b3c2f756fda60
#
_cell.length_a   1.000
_cell.length_b   1.000
_cell.length_c   1.000
_cell.angle_alpha   90.00
_cell.angle_beta   90.00
_cell.angle_gamma   90.00
#
_symmetry.space_group_name_H-M   'P 1'
#
loop_
_entity.id
_entity.type
_entity.pdbx_description
1 polymer ?
#
loop_
_entity_poly.entity_id
_entity_poly.type
_entity_poly.pdbx_seq_one_letter_code
_entity_poly.pdbx_strand_id
1 'polypeptide(L)'
;KTYGNSAVINNLTGANGAIAAADLDSAKADATELMVGGIAMFTLAPLFNPDINLSLDDYQFVCSIVSEDQMLFVAPGNTGIEDWAGLQEYAKNNRIVFGSNTPGGATHMLQTMLFGEAGIEAEAVTSDGSAKDLLAVAGGNVVCAAATSSLGAQYVEEGTLIPIVVFSEEPYTGYEGIEVPTAKSLGYDIVFQTCNFLMTKKDVNPDDVAAIYQAILDYSETDEFKELAANASYIPDLSDGETVKQTIADAAAMCQEAYNKYYAK
;
A
#
# COMPACT_ATOMS: atom_id res chain seq x y z
N LYS A 1 -18.35 -14.11 16.39
CA LYS A 1 -18.91 -14.79 17.60
C LYS A 1 -19.65 -13.83 18.52
N THR A 2 -19.21 -12.59 18.63
CA THR A 2 -19.79 -11.58 19.54
C THR A 2 -21.27 -11.30 19.26
N TYR A 3 -21.70 -11.34 18.00
CA TYR A 3 -23.07 -11.07 17.55
C TYR A 3 -23.84 -12.33 17.13
N GLY A 4 -23.30 -13.52 17.38
CA GLY A 4 -23.97 -14.79 17.08
C GLY A 4 -24.00 -15.18 15.59
N ASN A 5 -23.45 -14.37 14.71
CA ASN A 5 -23.42 -14.62 13.26
C ASN A 5 -22.07 -15.18 12.85
N SER A 6 -22.06 -15.98 11.78
CA SER A 6 -20.85 -16.47 11.13
C SER A 6 -20.55 -15.62 9.90
N ALA A 7 -19.30 -15.17 9.76
CA ALA A 7 -18.83 -14.58 8.52
C ALA A 7 -18.23 -15.66 7.61
N VAL A 8 -18.54 -15.61 6.32
CA VAL A 8 -17.93 -16.45 5.28
C VAL A 8 -17.03 -15.55 4.44
N ILE A 9 -15.76 -15.91 4.34
CA ILE A 9 -14.80 -15.18 3.52
C ILE A 9 -14.83 -15.77 2.12
N ASN A 10 -15.09 -14.92 1.12
CA ASN A 10 -15.04 -15.26 -0.30
C ASN A 10 -13.94 -14.44 -0.98
N ASN A 11 -12.90 -15.10 -1.48
CA ASN A 11 -11.79 -14.44 -2.16
C ASN A 11 -12.08 -14.30 -3.66
N LEU A 12 -12.42 -13.09 -4.08
CA LEU A 12 -12.64 -12.73 -5.48
C LEU A 12 -11.44 -11.91 -5.99
N THR A 13 -10.63 -12.53 -6.85
CA THR A 13 -9.42 -11.91 -7.40
C THR A 13 -9.65 -11.39 -8.81
N GLY A 14 -8.94 -10.30 -9.16
CA GLY A 14 -8.88 -9.78 -10.53
C GLY A 14 -9.20 -8.29 -10.63
N ALA A 15 -8.65 -7.68 -11.68
CA ALA A 15 -8.84 -6.27 -12.04
C ALA A 15 -8.65 -5.29 -10.87
N ASN A 16 -7.62 -5.53 -10.01
CA ASN A 16 -7.35 -4.73 -8.80
C ASN A 16 -8.57 -4.56 -7.87
N GLY A 17 -9.40 -5.60 -7.74
CA GLY A 17 -10.60 -5.56 -6.88
C GLY A 17 -11.90 -5.19 -7.59
N ALA A 18 -11.88 -4.78 -8.85
CA ALA A 18 -13.11 -4.40 -9.57
C ALA A 18 -14.10 -5.58 -9.74
N ILE A 19 -13.61 -6.82 -9.81
CA ILE A 19 -14.48 -8.00 -9.86
C ILE A 19 -15.22 -8.18 -8.52
N ALA A 20 -14.55 -8.01 -7.40
CA ALA A 20 -15.16 -8.07 -6.08
C ALA A 20 -16.14 -6.90 -5.84
N ALA A 21 -15.81 -5.70 -6.35
CA ALA A 21 -16.73 -4.56 -6.29
C ALA A 21 -18.02 -4.81 -7.08
N ALA A 22 -17.92 -5.39 -8.28
CA ALA A 22 -19.09 -5.75 -9.08
C ALA A 22 -19.96 -6.85 -8.41
N ASP A 23 -19.35 -7.76 -7.68
CA ASP A 23 -20.07 -8.74 -6.87
C ASP A 23 -20.82 -8.05 -5.72
N LEU A 24 -20.14 -7.18 -4.97
CA LEU A 24 -20.75 -6.36 -3.94
C LEU A 24 -21.91 -5.50 -4.49
N ASP A 25 -21.78 -4.91 -5.68
CA ASP A 25 -22.81 -4.11 -6.31
C ASP A 25 -24.07 -4.92 -6.63
N SER A 26 -23.93 -6.22 -6.88
CA SER A 26 -25.05 -7.13 -7.12
C SER A 26 -25.74 -7.60 -5.83
N ALA A 27 -25.11 -7.42 -4.67
CA ALA A 27 -25.61 -7.82 -3.38
C ALA A 27 -26.80 -6.98 -2.92
N LYS A 28 -27.48 -7.43 -1.87
CA LYS A 28 -28.54 -6.64 -1.23
C LYS A 28 -27.93 -5.52 -0.37
N ALA A 29 -28.60 -4.40 -0.28
CA ALA A 29 -28.20 -3.28 0.58
C ALA A 29 -28.71 -3.48 2.02
N ASP A 30 -28.32 -4.57 2.68
CA ASP A 30 -28.76 -4.96 4.02
C ASP A 30 -27.62 -5.24 5.00
N ALA A 31 -26.42 -4.74 4.69
CA ALA A 31 -25.19 -4.91 5.47
C ALA A 31 -24.74 -6.38 5.70
N THR A 32 -25.31 -7.34 4.95
CA THR A 32 -24.89 -8.74 5.04
C THR A 32 -23.65 -9.04 4.20
N GLU A 33 -23.31 -8.17 3.27
CA GLU A 33 -22.11 -8.27 2.45
C GLU A 33 -21.22 -7.05 2.62
N LEU A 34 -19.96 -7.32 2.91
CA LEU A 34 -18.89 -6.34 3.10
C LEU A 34 -17.70 -6.75 2.22
N MET A 35 -17.00 -5.77 1.69
CA MET A 35 -15.80 -6.00 0.90
C MET A 35 -14.57 -5.42 1.59
N VAL A 36 -13.51 -6.21 1.68
CA VAL A 36 -12.17 -5.70 1.98
C VAL A 36 -11.55 -5.25 0.66
N GLY A 37 -11.29 -3.96 0.55
CA GLY A 37 -10.65 -3.34 -0.61
C GLY A 37 -9.28 -2.79 -0.28
N GLY A 38 -8.50 -2.46 -1.30
CA GLY A 38 -7.24 -1.74 -1.18
C GLY A 38 -7.27 -0.45 -1.98
N ILE A 39 -6.51 0.55 -1.54
CA ILE A 39 -6.48 1.89 -2.11
C ILE A 39 -6.28 1.89 -3.64
N ALA A 40 -5.50 0.95 -4.17
CA ALA A 40 -5.18 0.85 -5.60
C ALA A 40 -6.42 0.69 -6.51
N MET A 41 -7.52 0.16 -5.98
CA MET A 41 -8.74 -0.03 -6.78
C MET A 41 -9.38 1.29 -7.21
N PHE A 42 -9.22 2.35 -6.43
CA PHE A 42 -9.75 3.69 -6.73
C PHE A 42 -8.68 4.66 -7.25
N THR A 43 -7.41 4.36 -7.07
CA THR A 43 -6.31 5.27 -7.40
C THR A 43 -5.57 4.88 -8.67
N LEU A 44 -5.14 3.64 -8.78
CA LEU A 44 -4.29 3.17 -9.88
C LEU A 44 -5.09 2.41 -10.95
N ALA A 45 -6.02 1.55 -10.51
CA ALA A 45 -6.76 0.70 -11.45
C ALA A 45 -7.48 1.48 -12.56
N PRO A 46 -8.19 2.59 -12.29
CA PRO A 46 -8.85 3.38 -13.32
C PRO A 46 -7.87 4.06 -14.29
N LEU A 47 -6.66 4.40 -13.84
CA LEU A 47 -5.66 5.07 -14.68
C LEU A 47 -5.07 4.14 -15.75
N PHE A 48 -4.87 2.87 -15.40
CA PHE A 48 -4.27 1.87 -16.30
C PHE A 48 -5.29 1.00 -17.01
N ASN A 49 -6.56 1.01 -16.58
CA ASN A 49 -7.66 0.32 -17.23
C ASN A 49 -8.91 1.21 -17.26
N PRO A 50 -9.17 1.92 -18.37
CA PRO A 50 -10.32 2.82 -18.50
C PRO A 50 -11.69 2.13 -18.41
N ASP A 51 -11.75 0.80 -18.50
CA ASP A 51 -13.00 0.04 -18.33
C ASP A 51 -13.40 -0.08 -16.85
N ILE A 52 -12.48 0.20 -15.91
CA ILE A 52 -12.76 0.24 -14.49
C ILE A 52 -13.32 1.63 -14.14
N ASN A 53 -14.60 1.68 -13.86
CA ASN A 53 -15.29 2.90 -13.48
C ASN A 53 -15.88 2.75 -12.06
N LEU A 54 -15.03 2.86 -11.05
CA LEU A 54 -15.40 2.82 -9.64
C LEU A 54 -15.41 4.24 -9.08
N SER A 55 -16.52 4.63 -8.47
CA SER A 55 -16.65 5.93 -7.80
C SER A 55 -16.68 5.73 -6.27
N LEU A 56 -15.95 6.56 -5.55
CA LEU A 56 -16.00 6.59 -4.07
C LEU A 56 -17.43 6.88 -3.55
N ASP A 57 -18.24 7.56 -4.36
CA ASP A 57 -19.61 7.93 -4.00
C ASP A 57 -20.62 6.78 -4.14
N ASP A 58 -20.22 5.64 -4.70
CA ASP A 58 -21.06 4.46 -4.85
C ASP A 58 -20.95 3.50 -3.65
N TYR A 59 -20.07 3.83 -2.68
CA TYR A 59 -19.81 2.99 -1.51
C TYR A 59 -19.87 3.79 -0.21
N GLN A 60 -20.13 3.09 0.88
CA GLN A 60 -19.89 3.54 2.24
C GLN A 60 -18.66 2.79 2.78
N PHE A 61 -17.69 3.54 3.25
CA PHE A 61 -16.52 2.99 3.92
C PHE A 61 -16.83 2.82 5.40
N VAL A 62 -16.54 1.65 5.95
CA VAL A 62 -16.76 1.35 7.36
C VAL A 62 -15.57 1.84 8.18
N CYS A 63 -14.39 1.37 7.83
CA CYS A 63 -13.12 1.79 8.45
C CYS A 63 -11.93 1.33 7.59
N SER A 64 -10.75 1.89 7.87
CA SER A 64 -9.49 1.26 7.50
C SER A 64 -9.28 -0.03 8.33
N ILE A 65 -8.49 -0.94 7.79
CA ILE A 65 -8.11 -2.18 8.47
C ILE A 65 -6.62 -2.09 8.81
N VAL A 66 -5.82 -1.77 7.81
CA VAL A 66 -4.37 -1.59 7.93
C VAL A 66 -3.91 -0.49 7.01
N SER A 67 -3.04 0.37 7.52
CA SER A 67 -2.25 1.30 6.73
C SER A 67 -0.78 0.98 6.93
N GLU A 68 -0.04 0.85 5.83
CA GLU A 68 1.37 0.50 5.88
C GLU A 68 2.19 1.47 5.04
N ASP A 69 3.34 1.83 5.59
CA ASP A 69 4.31 2.65 4.87
C ASP A 69 5.00 1.85 3.78
N GLN A 70 5.10 2.47 2.61
CA GLN A 70 5.93 1.96 1.52
C GLN A 70 7.35 2.50 1.67
N MET A 71 8.35 1.65 1.46
CA MET A 71 9.75 2.00 1.60
C MET A 71 10.57 1.49 0.43
N LEU A 72 11.63 2.21 0.09
CA LEU A 72 12.64 1.75 -0.86
C LEU A 72 13.76 1.02 -0.13
N PHE A 73 13.96 -0.25 -0.47
CA PHE A 73 14.97 -1.13 0.10
C PHE A 73 16.13 -1.35 -0.86
N VAL A 74 17.35 -1.43 -0.30
CA VAL A 74 18.58 -1.78 -0.99
C VAL A 74 19.33 -2.87 -0.22
N ALA A 75 20.26 -3.55 -0.89
CA ALA A 75 21.18 -4.52 -0.28
C ALA A 75 22.61 -3.94 -0.25
N PRO A 76 23.10 -3.41 0.88
CA PRO A 76 24.44 -2.83 0.97
C PRO A 76 25.55 -3.81 0.60
N GLY A 77 25.40 -5.08 0.97
CA GLY A 77 26.35 -6.13 0.64
C GLY A 77 26.58 -6.34 -0.85
N ASN A 78 25.58 -6.00 -1.70
CA ASN A 78 25.68 -6.17 -3.14
C ASN A 78 26.13 -4.89 -3.87
N THR A 79 25.76 -3.73 -3.35
CA THR A 79 25.90 -2.44 -4.07
C THR A 79 26.80 -1.44 -3.35
N GLY A 80 27.00 -1.58 -2.04
CA GLY A 80 27.63 -0.58 -1.19
C GLY A 80 26.75 0.65 -0.92
N ILE A 81 25.46 0.61 -1.27
CA ILE A 81 24.49 1.70 -1.04
C ILE A 81 23.99 1.59 0.40
N GLU A 82 24.16 2.65 1.17
CA GLU A 82 23.75 2.69 2.60
C GLU A 82 22.65 3.73 2.86
N ASP A 83 22.42 4.67 1.93
CA ASP A 83 21.43 5.72 2.02
C ASP A 83 21.00 6.22 0.63
N TRP A 84 20.09 7.19 0.59
CA TRP A 84 19.64 7.81 -0.66
C TRP A 84 20.77 8.52 -1.42
N ALA A 85 21.66 9.21 -0.72
CA ALA A 85 22.80 9.89 -1.35
C ALA A 85 23.77 8.89 -2.00
N GLY A 86 24.01 7.75 -1.34
CA GLY A 86 24.77 6.63 -1.87
C GLY A 86 24.14 6.04 -3.14
N LEU A 87 22.79 5.92 -3.17
CA LEU A 87 22.08 5.48 -4.39
C LEU A 87 22.25 6.49 -5.54
N GLN A 88 22.14 7.78 -5.26
CA GLN A 88 22.36 8.84 -6.28
C GLN A 88 23.79 8.81 -6.82
N GLU A 89 24.80 8.60 -5.97
CA GLU A 89 26.19 8.48 -6.41
C GLU A 89 26.41 7.22 -7.25
N TYR A 90 25.85 6.09 -6.82
CA TYR A 90 25.88 4.83 -7.55
C TYR A 90 25.27 4.97 -8.96
N ALA A 91 24.15 5.68 -9.06
CA ALA A 91 23.43 5.90 -10.32
C ALA A 91 24.24 6.70 -11.38
N LYS A 92 25.25 7.47 -10.96
CA LYS A 92 26.10 8.22 -11.93
C LYS A 92 26.91 7.31 -12.86
N ASN A 93 27.24 6.10 -12.40
CA ASN A 93 28.10 5.18 -13.13
C ASN A 93 27.44 3.82 -13.39
N ASN A 94 26.25 3.59 -12.87
CA ASN A 94 25.56 2.33 -12.98
C ASN A 94 24.09 2.55 -13.36
N ARG A 95 23.54 1.64 -14.12
CA ARG A 95 22.12 1.62 -14.43
C ARG A 95 21.35 1.19 -13.18
N ILE A 96 20.30 1.90 -12.86
CA ILE A 96 19.37 1.52 -11.81
C ILE A 96 18.32 0.58 -12.40
N VAL A 97 18.29 -0.65 -11.89
CA VAL A 97 17.23 -1.63 -12.17
C VAL A 97 16.48 -1.87 -10.87
N PHE A 98 15.17 -1.68 -10.85
CA PHE A 98 14.35 -1.84 -9.67
C PHE A 98 13.28 -2.93 -9.84
N GLY A 99 13.00 -3.64 -8.75
CA GLY A 99 11.92 -4.62 -8.69
C GLY A 99 10.56 -3.94 -8.49
N SER A 100 9.51 -4.44 -9.18
CA SER A 100 8.13 -4.01 -8.95
C SER A 100 7.15 -5.14 -9.25
N ASN A 101 6.08 -5.23 -8.47
CA ASN A 101 5.15 -6.35 -8.57
C ASN A 101 4.17 -6.27 -9.75
N THR A 102 3.90 -5.10 -10.28
CA THR A 102 2.96 -4.91 -11.39
C THR A 102 3.29 -3.61 -12.13
N PRO A 103 3.32 -3.60 -13.47
CA PRO A 103 3.42 -2.36 -14.23
C PRO A 103 2.25 -1.42 -13.87
N GLY A 104 2.57 -0.19 -13.45
CA GLY A 104 1.57 0.76 -13.00
C GLY A 104 0.99 0.51 -11.61
N GLY A 105 1.45 -0.51 -10.88
CA GLY A 105 1.10 -0.69 -9.47
C GLY A 105 1.80 0.32 -8.56
N ALA A 106 1.42 0.36 -7.28
CA ALA A 106 1.93 1.34 -6.32
C ALA A 106 3.46 1.35 -6.25
N THR A 107 4.10 0.19 -6.07
CA THR A 107 5.55 0.08 -5.99
C THR A 107 6.27 0.50 -7.27
N HIS A 108 5.67 0.25 -8.44
CA HIS A 108 6.18 0.72 -9.71
C HIS A 108 6.08 2.24 -9.85
N MET A 109 4.91 2.81 -9.53
CA MET A 109 4.67 4.24 -9.64
C MET A 109 5.56 5.03 -8.67
N LEU A 110 5.65 4.64 -7.41
CA LEU A 110 6.48 5.33 -6.40
C LEU A 110 7.95 5.40 -6.81
N GLN A 111 8.51 4.30 -7.28
CA GLN A 111 9.89 4.26 -7.75
C GLN A 111 10.08 5.06 -9.04
N THR A 112 9.13 4.99 -9.98
CA THR A 112 9.16 5.81 -11.20
C THR A 112 9.13 7.31 -10.89
N MET A 113 8.27 7.73 -9.94
CA MET A 113 8.21 9.12 -9.48
C MET A 113 9.53 9.54 -8.83
N LEU A 114 10.01 8.79 -7.85
CA LEU A 114 11.22 9.11 -7.10
C LEU A 114 12.44 9.24 -8.00
N PHE A 115 12.66 8.28 -8.89
CA PHE A 115 13.78 8.35 -9.85
C PHE A 115 13.60 9.44 -10.88
N GLY A 116 12.37 9.65 -11.37
CA GLY A 116 12.05 10.72 -12.31
C GLY A 116 12.30 12.12 -11.72
N GLU A 117 11.86 12.38 -10.48
CA GLU A 117 12.12 13.64 -9.77
C GLU A 117 13.61 13.83 -9.47
N ALA A 118 14.32 12.75 -9.18
CA ALA A 118 15.75 12.77 -8.91
C ALA A 118 16.61 12.88 -10.18
N GLY A 119 15.99 12.82 -11.39
CA GLY A 119 16.71 12.80 -12.67
C GLY A 119 17.56 11.54 -12.87
N ILE A 120 17.19 10.43 -12.22
CA ILE A 120 17.86 9.13 -12.33
C ILE A 120 17.18 8.29 -13.40
N GLU A 121 17.93 7.82 -14.39
CA GLU A 121 17.44 6.85 -15.35
C GLU A 121 17.36 5.47 -14.70
N ALA A 122 16.14 4.93 -14.61
CA ALA A 122 15.87 3.66 -13.96
C ALA A 122 14.93 2.78 -14.80
N GLU A 123 15.08 1.45 -14.68
CA GLU A 123 14.28 0.48 -15.41
C GLU A 123 13.62 -0.50 -14.43
N ALA A 124 12.33 -0.73 -14.64
CA ALA A 124 11.56 -1.68 -13.87
C ALA A 124 11.71 -3.13 -14.38
N VAL A 125 11.89 -4.07 -13.46
CA VAL A 125 11.72 -5.50 -13.69
C VAL A 125 10.53 -5.97 -12.86
N THR A 126 9.54 -6.57 -13.54
CA THR A 126 8.32 -6.99 -12.88
C THR A 126 8.39 -8.42 -12.37
N SER A 127 7.79 -8.67 -11.22
CA SER A 127 7.63 -9.97 -10.58
C SER A 127 6.19 -10.24 -10.18
N ASP A 128 5.93 -11.42 -9.58
CA ASP A 128 4.58 -11.78 -9.12
C ASP A 128 4.29 -11.28 -7.68
N GLY A 129 5.05 -10.33 -7.15
CA GLY A 129 4.79 -9.78 -5.82
C GLY A 129 6.02 -9.20 -5.12
N SER A 130 5.79 -8.24 -4.23
CA SER A 130 6.85 -7.49 -3.53
C SER A 130 7.80 -8.37 -2.71
N ALA A 131 7.34 -9.53 -2.23
CA ALA A 131 8.24 -10.50 -1.57
C ALA A 131 9.32 -11.03 -2.53
N LYS A 132 8.97 -11.28 -3.80
CA LYS A 132 9.95 -11.68 -4.82
C LYS A 132 10.86 -10.53 -5.22
N ASP A 133 10.35 -9.30 -5.20
CA ASP A 133 11.15 -8.11 -5.46
C ASP A 133 12.22 -7.92 -4.40
N LEU A 134 11.87 -8.03 -3.10
CA LEU A 134 12.85 -7.96 -2.01
C LEU A 134 13.87 -9.10 -2.08
N LEU A 135 13.43 -10.31 -2.42
CA LEU A 135 14.35 -11.44 -2.64
C LEU A 135 15.32 -11.17 -3.80
N ALA A 136 14.84 -10.52 -4.86
CA ALA A 136 15.70 -10.13 -6.00
C ALA A 136 16.72 -9.06 -5.61
N VAL A 137 16.38 -8.11 -4.73
CA VAL A 137 17.32 -7.14 -4.15
C VAL A 137 18.35 -7.85 -3.29
N ALA A 138 17.93 -8.72 -2.36
CA ALA A 138 18.82 -9.49 -1.50
C ALA A 138 19.79 -10.36 -2.31
N GLY A 139 19.33 -10.93 -3.41
CA GLY A 139 20.13 -11.74 -4.34
C GLY A 139 20.99 -10.93 -5.32
N GLY A 140 20.91 -9.59 -5.33
CA GLY A 140 21.67 -8.72 -6.24
C GLY A 140 21.19 -8.74 -7.70
N ASN A 141 19.99 -9.24 -7.97
CA ASN A 141 19.41 -9.28 -9.32
C ASN A 141 18.83 -7.92 -9.75
N VAL A 142 18.43 -7.11 -8.79
CA VAL A 142 18.02 -5.71 -8.95
C VAL A 142 18.69 -4.85 -7.88
N VAL A 143 18.80 -3.55 -8.11
CA VAL A 143 19.48 -2.63 -7.20
C VAL A 143 18.63 -2.32 -5.98
N CYS A 144 17.33 -2.12 -6.20
CA CYS A 144 16.38 -1.74 -5.16
C CYS A 144 14.96 -2.23 -5.49
N ALA A 145 14.09 -2.20 -4.51
CA ALA A 145 12.66 -2.40 -4.68
C ALA A 145 11.87 -1.70 -3.59
N ALA A 146 10.66 -1.22 -3.93
CA ALA A 146 9.72 -0.73 -2.94
C ALA A 146 8.84 -1.86 -2.41
N ALA A 147 8.61 -1.85 -1.09
CA ALA A 147 7.73 -2.78 -0.40
C ALA A 147 7.17 -2.15 0.87
N THR A 148 6.18 -2.81 1.50
CA THR A 148 5.67 -2.38 2.80
C THR A 148 6.69 -2.59 3.92
N SER A 149 6.57 -1.78 4.98
CA SER A 149 7.41 -1.89 6.18
C SER A 149 7.37 -3.30 6.80
N SER A 150 6.18 -3.88 6.91
CA SER A 150 6.02 -5.24 7.46
C SER A 150 6.75 -6.31 6.64
N LEU A 151 6.68 -6.20 5.30
CA LEU A 151 7.33 -7.16 4.40
C LEU A 151 8.86 -7.06 4.44
N GLY A 152 9.41 -5.86 4.67
CA GLY A 152 10.84 -5.63 4.80
C GLY A 152 11.42 -6.01 6.15
N ALA A 153 10.61 -6.14 7.20
CA ALA A 153 11.04 -6.23 8.59
C ALA A 153 12.08 -7.34 8.84
N GLN A 154 11.81 -8.55 8.37
CA GLN A 154 12.73 -9.68 8.56
C GLN A 154 14.11 -9.43 7.92
N TYR A 155 14.13 -8.87 6.70
CA TYR A 155 15.40 -8.57 6.01
C TYR A 155 16.20 -7.49 6.71
N VAL A 156 15.51 -6.50 7.31
CA VAL A 156 16.15 -5.44 8.10
C VAL A 156 16.73 -6.00 9.40
N GLU A 157 15.98 -6.84 10.11
CA GLU A 157 16.44 -7.53 11.33
C GLU A 157 17.67 -8.42 11.05
N GLU A 158 17.69 -9.12 9.92
CA GLU A 158 18.82 -9.93 9.48
C GLU A 158 20.01 -9.10 8.94
N GLY A 159 19.84 -7.78 8.74
CA GLY A 159 20.84 -6.89 8.15
C GLY A 159 21.12 -7.15 6.66
N THR A 160 20.24 -7.89 5.99
CA THR A 160 20.38 -8.23 4.55
C THR A 160 19.94 -7.07 3.66
N LEU A 161 18.86 -6.40 4.00
CA LEU A 161 18.36 -5.19 3.35
C LEU A 161 18.29 -4.03 4.34
N ILE A 162 18.41 -2.83 3.81
CA ILE A 162 18.12 -1.59 4.55
C ILE A 162 17.11 -0.74 3.80
N PRO A 163 16.18 -0.08 4.51
CA PRO A 163 15.31 0.93 3.93
C PRO A 163 16.05 2.26 3.86
N ILE A 164 15.97 2.95 2.72
CA ILE A 164 16.68 4.22 2.51
C ILE A 164 15.74 5.41 2.25
N VAL A 165 14.48 5.17 1.94
CA VAL A 165 13.43 6.19 1.79
C VAL A 165 12.11 5.59 2.23
N VAL A 166 11.30 6.34 2.97
CA VAL A 166 9.89 6.03 3.24
C VAL A 166 8.99 7.04 2.52
N PHE A 167 7.84 6.56 2.02
CA PHE A 167 6.86 7.38 1.29
C PHE A 167 5.69 7.81 2.20
N SER A 168 6.00 8.23 3.42
CA SER A 168 5.05 8.77 4.40
C SER A 168 5.30 10.24 4.71
N GLU A 169 4.38 10.88 5.42
CA GLU A 169 4.55 12.27 5.89
C GLU A 169 5.65 12.38 6.95
N GLU A 170 5.77 11.38 7.84
CA GLU A 170 6.73 11.36 8.92
C GLU A 170 7.79 10.29 8.72
N PRO A 171 9.01 10.45 9.24
CA PRO A 171 10.05 9.44 9.21
C PRO A 171 9.57 8.15 9.89
N TYR A 172 9.98 7.01 9.35
CA TYR A 172 9.64 5.74 9.95
C TYR A 172 10.68 5.32 11.01
N THR A 173 10.19 4.99 12.20
CA THR A 173 11.02 4.59 13.36
C THR A 173 10.64 3.20 13.92
N GLY A 174 9.86 2.42 13.17
CA GLY A 174 9.40 1.11 13.63
C GLY A 174 10.45 0.01 13.61
N TYR A 175 11.60 0.22 12.96
CA TYR A 175 12.75 -0.69 13.04
C TYR A 175 13.71 -0.26 14.15
N GLU A 176 14.15 -1.21 14.98
CA GLU A 176 15.02 -0.90 16.11
C GLU A 176 16.33 -0.21 15.66
N GLY A 177 16.56 0.99 16.18
CA GLY A 177 17.79 1.75 15.91
C GLY A 177 17.88 2.37 14.51
N ILE A 178 16.83 2.31 13.70
CA ILE A 178 16.80 2.85 12.35
C ILE A 178 15.71 3.93 12.24
N GLU A 179 16.09 5.11 11.75
CA GLU A 179 15.17 6.13 11.31
C GLU A 179 15.26 6.26 9.79
N VAL A 180 14.14 5.99 9.09
CA VAL A 180 14.09 6.05 7.62
C VAL A 180 13.57 7.45 7.21
N PRO A 181 14.34 8.23 6.43
CA PRO A 181 13.93 9.55 6.00
C PRO A 181 12.77 9.47 5.01
N THR A 182 11.87 10.47 5.05
CA THR A 182 10.78 10.57 4.08
C THR A 182 11.29 11.04 2.73
N ALA A 183 10.64 10.64 1.63
CA ALA A 183 10.89 11.20 0.30
C ALA A 183 10.78 12.73 0.34
N LYS A 184 9.81 13.28 1.09
CA LYS A 184 9.57 14.70 1.27
C LYS A 184 10.74 15.43 1.94
N SER A 185 11.34 14.85 2.98
CA SER A 185 12.54 15.41 3.65
C SER A 185 13.77 15.41 2.74
N LEU A 186 13.80 14.53 1.74
CA LEU A 186 14.84 14.47 0.73
C LEU A 186 14.58 15.39 -0.48
N GLY A 187 13.46 16.14 -0.46
CA GLY A 187 13.10 17.14 -1.48
C GLY A 187 12.12 16.63 -2.55
N TYR A 188 11.54 15.46 -2.39
CA TYR A 188 10.57 14.86 -3.31
C TYR A 188 9.19 14.80 -2.68
N ASP A 189 8.23 15.55 -3.20
CA ASP A 189 6.86 15.60 -2.66
C ASP A 189 6.06 14.34 -3.09
N ILE A 190 6.45 13.21 -2.51
CA ILE A 190 5.85 11.89 -2.77
C ILE A 190 5.45 11.27 -1.43
N VAL A 191 4.13 11.19 -1.22
CA VAL A 191 3.54 10.58 -0.02
C VAL A 191 2.48 9.57 -0.44
N PHE A 192 2.66 8.32 -0.08
CA PHE A 192 1.71 7.25 -0.39
C PHE A 192 1.81 6.14 0.64
N GLN A 193 0.75 5.97 1.39
CA GLN A 193 0.57 4.80 2.26
C GLN A 193 -0.39 3.81 1.61
N THR A 194 -0.11 2.53 1.72
CA THR A 194 -1.11 1.51 1.43
C THR A 194 -2.17 1.56 2.50
N CYS A 195 -3.43 1.59 2.07
CA CYS A 195 -4.59 1.50 2.95
C CYS A 195 -5.51 0.39 2.46
N ASN A 196 -5.75 -0.59 3.31
CA ASN A 196 -6.83 -1.54 3.12
C ASN A 196 -7.99 -1.15 4.01
N PHE A 197 -9.20 -1.27 3.50
CA PHE A 197 -10.40 -0.80 4.14
C PHE A 197 -11.55 -1.79 3.99
N LEU A 198 -12.51 -1.66 4.88
CA LEU A 198 -13.80 -2.34 4.81
C LEU A 198 -14.83 -1.38 4.23
N MET A 199 -15.58 -1.83 3.22
CA MET A 199 -16.63 -1.04 2.59
C MET A 199 -17.88 -1.86 2.29
N THR A 200 -18.98 -1.18 2.04
CA THR A 200 -20.25 -1.73 1.60
C THR A 200 -20.93 -0.81 0.58
N LYS A 201 -22.09 -1.23 0.08
CA LYS A 201 -22.85 -0.44 -0.89
C LYS A 201 -23.36 0.87 -0.29
N LYS A 202 -23.49 1.88 -1.14
CA LYS A 202 -24.01 3.21 -0.81
C LYS A 202 -25.37 3.19 -0.11
N ASP A 203 -26.27 2.29 -0.55
CA ASP A 203 -27.67 2.26 -0.11
C ASP A 203 -27.89 1.45 1.18
N VAL A 204 -26.84 0.92 1.81
CA VAL A 204 -26.92 0.29 3.13
C VAL A 204 -27.29 1.35 4.18
N ASN A 205 -28.14 0.97 5.15
CA ASN A 205 -28.52 1.87 6.23
C ASN A 205 -27.27 2.35 7.00
N PRO A 206 -27.03 3.67 7.11
CA PRO A 206 -25.87 4.22 7.82
C PRO A 206 -25.76 3.78 9.29
N ASP A 207 -26.89 3.52 9.96
CA ASP A 207 -26.89 3.02 11.35
C ASP A 207 -26.31 1.61 11.43
N ASP A 208 -26.53 0.76 10.41
CA ASP A 208 -25.94 -0.57 10.36
C ASP A 208 -24.41 -0.49 10.11
N VAL A 209 -23.98 0.43 9.24
CA VAL A 209 -22.55 0.70 8.99
C VAL A 209 -21.86 1.17 10.28
N ALA A 210 -22.47 2.12 10.98
CA ALA A 210 -21.97 2.61 12.26
C ALA A 210 -21.90 1.50 13.32
N ALA A 211 -22.91 0.62 13.38
CA ALA A 211 -22.93 -0.51 14.32
C ALA A 211 -21.81 -1.52 14.01
N ILE A 212 -21.51 -1.77 12.71
CA ILE A 212 -20.40 -2.64 12.31
C ILE A 212 -19.07 -2.02 12.74
N TYR A 213 -18.87 -0.71 12.47
CA TYR A 213 -17.65 -0.01 12.87
C TYR A 213 -17.44 -0.06 14.39
N GLN A 214 -18.49 0.23 15.18
CA GLN A 214 -18.39 0.15 16.63
C GLN A 214 -18.03 -1.27 17.11
N ALA A 215 -18.62 -2.29 16.47
CA ALA A 215 -18.30 -3.68 16.79
C ALA A 215 -16.83 -4.04 16.51
N ILE A 216 -16.24 -3.47 15.46
CA ILE A 216 -14.82 -3.64 15.14
C ILE A 216 -13.97 -2.96 16.21
N LEU A 217 -14.31 -1.73 16.60
CA LEU A 217 -13.61 -0.99 17.66
C LEU A 217 -13.70 -1.75 19.01
N ASP A 218 -14.90 -2.21 19.39
CA ASP A 218 -15.07 -2.96 20.63
C ASP A 218 -14.23 -4.26 20.65
N TYR A 219 -14.17 -4.96 19.50
CA TYR A 219 -13.38 -6.18 19.41
C TYR A 219 -11.87 -5.89 19.42
N SER A 220 -11.43 -4.79 18.83
CA SER A 220 -10.01 -4.42 18.80
C SER A 220 -9.41 -4.16 20.17
N GLU A 221 -10.25 -3.79 21.16
CA GLU A 221 -9.82 -3.60 22.55
C GLU A 221 -9.66 -4.90 23.34
N THR A 222 -10.13 -6.03 22.80
CA THR A 222 -10.03 -7.33 23.48
C THR A 222 -8.61 -7.90 23.48
N ASP A 223 -8.25 -8.67 24.51
CA ASP A 223 -6.97 -9.37 24.56
C ASP A 223 -6.83 -10.38 23.41
N GLU A 224 -7.94 -11.02 23.02
CA GLU A 224 -7.97 -11.96 21.89
C GLU A 224 -7.53 -11.28 20.58
N PHE A 225 -8.04 -10.08 20.28
CA PHE A 225 -7.63 -9.35 19.10
C PHE A 225 -6.16 -8.90 19.19
N LYS A 226 -5.73 -8.36 20.32
CA LYS A 226 -4.35 -7.90 20.54
C LYS A 226 -3.35 -9.04 20.38
N GLU A 227 -3.67 -10.23 20.86
CA GLU A 227 -2.85 -11.43 20.66
C GLU A 227 -2.82 -11.88 19.20
N LEU A 228 -3.96 -11.88 18.49
CA LEU A 228 -4.05 -12.20 17.08
C LEU A 228 -3.23 -11.22 16.23
N ALA A 229 -3.35 -9.92 16.50
CA ALA A 229 -2.62 -8.88 15.79
C ALA A 229 -1.11 -9.03 15.99
N ALA A 230 -0.66 -9.25 17.23
CA ALA A 230 0.75 -9.46 17.55
C ALA A 230 1.33 -10.71 16.84
N ASN A 231 0.60 -11.83 16.88
CA ASN A 231 1.02 -13.08 16.23
C ASN A 231 1.09 -12.96 14.69
N ALA A 232 0.28 -12.06 14.10
CA ALA A 232 0.28 -11.80 12.67
C ALA A 232 1.22 -10.65 12.26
N SER A 233 1.96 -10.05 13.20
CA SER A 233 2.71 -8.80 12.99
C SER A 233 1.84 -7.71 12.35
N TYR A 234 0.56 -7.68 12.71
CA TYR A 234 -0.45 -6.80 12.16
C TYR A 234 -0.58 -5.55 13.04
N ILE A 235 -0.42 -4.39 12.44
CA ILE A 235 -0.63 -3.09 13.09
C ILE A 235 -1.97 -2.56 12.57
N PRO A 236 -3.04 -2.61 13.39
CA PRO A 236 -4.34 -2.14 12.97
C PRO A 236 -4.33 -0.62 12.84
N ASP A 237 -4.90 -0.15 11.73
CA ASP A 237 -5.37 1.22 11.58
C ASP A 237 -6.89 1.13 11.43
N LEU A 238 -7.62 1.68 12.39
CA LEU A 238 -9.08 1.61 12.45
C LEU A 238 -9.69 3.01 12.31
N SER A 239 -9.12 3.84 11.44
CA SER A 239 -9.67 5.14 11.08
C SER A 239 -11.08 4.99 10.49
N ASP A 240 -11.95 5.95 10.76
CA ASP A 240 -13.34 5.92 10.28
C ASP A 240 -13.47 6.02 8.76
N GLY A 241 -14.66 5.73 8.25
CA GLY A 241 -14.93 5.67 6.80
C GLY A 241 -14.73 7.00 6.08
N GLU A 242 -14.97 8.15 6.73
CA GLU A 242 -14.74 9.47 6.13
C GLU A 242 -13.24 9.74 5.98
N THR A 243 -12.46 9.40 6.98
CA THR A 243 -10.99 9.46 6.93
C THR A 243 -10.46 8.58 5.80
N VAL A 244 -10.95 7.34 5.68
CA VAL A 244 -10.60 6.43 4.57
C VAL A 244 -10.92 7.05 3.22
N LYS A 245 -12.12 7.61 3.05
CA LYS A 245 -12.55 8.24 1.80
C LYS A 245 -11.65 9.42 1.41
N GLN A 246 -11.27 10.25 2.38
CA GLN A 246 -10.35 11.36 2.16
C GLN A 246 -8.95 10.87 1.77
N THR A 247 -8.41 9.89 2.48
CA THR A 247 -7.10 9.28 2.18
C THR A 247 -7.06 8.74 0.74
N ILE A 248 -8.12 8.05 0.30
CA ILE A 248 -8.20 7.55 -1.07
C ILE A 248 -8.28 8.70 -2.08
N ALA A 249 -9.04 9.75 -1.79
CA ALA A 249 -9.19 10.91 -2.69
C ALA A 249 -7.85 11.65 -2.88
N ASP A 250 -7.11 11.87 -1.79
CA ASP A 250 -5.80 12.53 -1.84
C ASP A 250 -4.79 11.69 -2.62
N ALA A 251 -4.74 10.39 -2.35
CA ALA A 251 -3.88 9.47 -3.10
C ALA A 251 -4.28 9.37 -4.58
N ALA A 252 -5.56 9.42 -4.92
CA ALA A 252 -6.03 9.41 -6.31
C ALA A 252 -5.56 10.66 -7.07
N ALA A 253 -5.61 11.84 -6.45
CA ALA A 253 -5.13 13.07 -7.03
C ALA A 253 -3.62 13.00 -7.33
N MET A 254 -2.82 12.52 -6.39
CA MET A 254 -1.38 12.32 -6.58
C MET A 254 -1.08 11.30 -7.69
N CYS A 255 -1.78 10.15 -7.69
CA CYS A 255 -1.60 9.12 -8.71
C CYS A 255 -1.97 9.64 -10.12
N GLN A 256 -3.03 10.46 -10.23
CA GLN A 256 -3.43 11.07 -11.51
C GLN A 256 -2.36 12.04 -12.03
N GLU A 257 -1.77 12.86 -11.16
CA GLU A 257 -0.70 13.76 -11.53
C GLU A 257 0.55 13.00 -12.00
N ALA A 258 0.94 11.98 -11.25
CA ALA A 258 2.04 11.11 -11.60
C ALA A 258 1.81 10.37 -12.94
N TYR A 259 0.59 9.85 -13.14
CA TYR A 259 0.21 9.22 -14.40
C TYR A 259 0.37 10.18 -15.59
N ASN A 260 -0.17 11.39 -15.46
CA ASN A 260 -0.06 12.40 -16.51
C ASN A 260 1.39 12.76 -16.84
N LYS A 261 2.25 12.82 -15.83
CA LYS A 261 3.65 13.21 -15.99
C LYS A 261 4.53 12.09 -16.58
N TYR A 262 4.31 10.86 -16.16
CA TYR A 262 5.24 9.76 -16.46
C TYR A 262 4.70 8.71 -17.43
N TYR A 263 3.38 8.60 -17.60
CA TYR A 263 2.74 7.51 -18.37
C TYR A 263 1.88 8.00 -19.55
N ALA A 264 1.22 9.16 -19.43
CA ALA A 264 0.43 9.73 -20.52
C ALA A 264 1.34 10.36 -21.56
N LYS A 265 1.77 9.57 -22.53
CA LYS A 265 2.52 10.03 -23.71
C LYS A 265 1.69 9.86 -24.97
#